data_14130f65554d4b629e451696dc133c83
#
_entry.id   14130f65554d4b629e451696dc133c83
#
_cell.length_a   1.000
_cell.length_b   1.000
_cell.length_c   1.000
_cell.angle_alpha   90.00
_cell.angle_beta   90.00
_cell.angle_gamma   90.00
#
_symmetry.space_group_name_H-M   'P 1'
#
loop_
_entity.id
_entity.type
_entity.pdbx_description
1 polymer ?
#
loop_
_entity_poly.entity_id
_entity_poly.type
_entity_poly.pdbx_seq_one_letter_code
_entity_poly.pdbx_strand_id
1 'polypeptide(L)'
;GLHPAALLERAEAVYVVTSQMGFEALLWGRPVHCFGMPFYAGWGLSQDRLAVPERRQQGASLACLVHAALVQGCRCVDPHRHQLCSIETLMSSVGLQRRLQAEPACTLVAVGFTPWKQRNLRRFLAGSPLRFRAPWQGIPRATEGVVVWGRRARPALLKAAAQRGLPALQGEDGFLRSAGLGAGLVEPAAGG
;
A
#
# COMPACT_ATOMS: atom_id res chain seq x y z
N GLY A 1 -13.78 -10.22 7.76
CA GLY A 1 -13.81 -9.65 9.12
C GLY A 1 -13.84 -8.14 9.06
N LEU A 2 -14.40 -7.49 10.08
CA LEU A 2 -14.41 -6.03 10.17
C LEU A 2 -12.98 -5.53 10.48
N HIS A 3 -12.55 -4.51 9.74
CA HIS A 3 -11.25 -3.87 9.99
C HIS A 3 -11.35 -3.00 11.26
N PRO A 4 -10.37 -3.05 12.20
CA PRO A 4 -10.42 -2.28 13.46
C PRO A 4 -10.69 -0.79 13.25
N ALA A 5 -10.08 -0.14 12.28
CA ALA A 5 -10.30 1.27 11.96
C ALA A 5 -11.78 1.60 11.69
N ALA A 6 -12.50 0.74 10.97
CA ALA A 6 -13.93 0.94 10.67
C ALA A 6 -14.83 0.83 11.92
N LEU A 7 -14.39 0.06 12.93
CA LEU A 7 -15.06 0.01 14.23
C LEU A 7 -14.77 1.28 15.04
N LEU A 8 -13.51 1.70 15.09
CA LEU A 8 -13.09 2.89 15.84
C LEU A 8 -13.72 4.17 15.28
N GLU A 9 -13.88 4.26 13.97
CA GLU A 9 -14.56 5.40 13.33
C GLU A 9 -15.98 5.62 13.85
N ARG A 10 -16.68 4.54 14.23
CA ARG A 10 -18.09 4.55 14.67
C ARG A 10 -18.29 4.35 16.16
N ALA A 11 -17.23 4.02 16.89
CA ALA A 11 -17.30 3.78 18.32
C ALA A 11 -17.58 5.07 19.10
N GLU A 12 -18.48 5.04 20.06
CA GLU A 12 -18.70 6.14 21.02
C GLU A 12 -17.64 6.15 22.11
N ALA A 13 -17.20 4.97 22.53
CA ALA A 13 -16.12 4.76 23.52
C ALA A 13 -15.48 3.39 23.31
N VAL A 14 -14.25 3.23 23.81
CA VAL A 14 -13.48 1.98 23.72
C VAL A 14 -13.05 1.53 25.11
N TYR A 15 -13.36 0.30 25.45
CA TYR A 15 -13.06 -0.31 26.75
C TYR A 15 -11.98 -1.38 26.57
N VAL A 16 -10.87 -1.23 27.27
CA VAL A 16 -9.69 -2.09 27.11
C VAL A 16 -9.06 -2.43 28.46
N VAL A 17 -8.40 -3.58 28.54
CA VAL A 17 -7.49 -3.87 29.65
C VAL A 17 -6.09 -3.34 29.30
N THR A 18 -5.42 -3.95 28.32
CA THR A 18 -4.05 -3.57 27.88
C THR A 18 -3.90 -3.59 26.37
N SER A 19 -5.02 -3.71 25.64
CA SER A 19 -5.03 -3.84 24.18
C SER A 19 -4.49 -2.59 23.50
N GLN A 20 -3.72 -2.76 22.44
CA GLN A 20 -3.24 -1.68 21.55
C GLN A 20 -4.41 -0.93 20.89
N MET A 21 -5.57 -1.55 20.78
CA MET A 21 -6.79 -0.91 20.29
C MET A 21 -7.12 0.38 21.04
N GLY A 22 -6.78 0.47 22.34
CA GLY A 22 -6.95 1.71 23.11
C GLY A 22 -6.04 2.85 22.61
N PHE A 23 -4.81 2.56 22.24
CA PHE A 23 -3.93 3.56 21.63
C PHE A 23 -4.46 4.01 20.24
N GLU A 24 -4.89 3.07 19.45
CA GLU A 24 -5.52 3.39 18.15
C GLU A 24 -6.79 4.24 18.36
N ALA A 25 -7.60 3.94 19.37
CA ALA A 25 -8.80 4.72 19.69
C ALA A 25 -8.46 6.17 20.07
N LEU A 26 -7.37 6.41 20.82
CA LEU A 26 -6.88 7.76 21.11
C LEU A 26 -6.50 8.51 19.82
N LEU A 27 -5.87 7.84 18.86
CA LEU A 27 -5.54 8.44 17.56
C LEU A 27 -6.80 8.81 16.77
N TRP A 28 -7.91 8.07 16.96
CA TRP A 28 -9.22 8.36 16.37
C TRP A 28 -10.05 9.38 17.18
N GLY A 29 -9.47 9.94 18.26
CA GLY A 29 -10.16 10.88 19.13
C GLY A 29 -11.33 10.27 19.90
N ARG A 30 -11.31 8.95 20.15
CA ARG A 30 -12.36 8.26 20.89
C ARG A 30 -12.06 8.21 22.37
N PRO A 31 -13.07 8.36 23.25
CA PRO A 31 -12.90 8.13 24.68
C PRO A 31 -12.43 6.70 24.95
N VAL A 32 -11.39 6.56 25.79
CA VAL A 32 -10.81 5.26 26.14
C VAL A 32 -10.90 5.02 27.63
N HIS A 33 -11.49 3.87 28.02
CA HIS A 33 -11.56 3.40 29.40
C HIS A 33 -10.59 2.23 29.58
N CYS A 34 -9.57 2.43 30.41
CA CYS A 34 -8.53 1.44 30.68
C CYS A 34 -8.77 0.74 32.02
N PHE A 35 -8.86 -0.57 32.01
CA PHE A 35 -8.96 -1.42 33.19
C PHE A 35 -7.60 -2.01 33.60
N GLY A 36 -6.59 -1.87 32.76
CA GLY A 36 -5.19 -2.15 33.02
C GLY A 36 -4.32 -0.90 32.93
N MET A 37 -3.00 -1.09 32.84
CA MET A 37 -2.05 0.03 32.74
C MET A 37 -1.10 -0.12 31.55
N PRO A 38 -1.65 -0.08 30.29
CA PRO A 38 -0.84 -0.12 29.08
C PRO A 38 0.05 1.13 28.97
N PHE A 39 0.92 1.16 27.95
CA PHE A 39 1.88 2.27 27.79
C PHE A 39 1.22 3.64 27.59
N TYR A 40 0.02 3.69 27.03
CA TYR A 40 -0.74 4.90 26.76
C TYR A 40 -1.66 5.34 27.92
N ALA A 41 -1.86 4.50 28.96
CA ALA A 41 -2.68 4.83 30.11
C ALA A 41 -1.88 5.64 31.16
N GLY A 42 -2.59 6.41 31.96
CA GLY A 42 -2.00 7.19 33.05
C GLY A 42 -1.42 8.55 32.65
N TRP A 43 -1.56 8.96 31.42
CA TRP A 43 -1.05 10.24 30.92
C TRP A 43 -2.13 11.34 30.81
N GLY A 44 -3.32 11.10 31.36
CA GLY A 44 -4.45 12.03 31.28
C GLY A 44 -5.21 11.99 29.95
N LEU A 45 -4.90 11.01 29.09
CA LEU A 45 -5.52 10.82 27.76
C LEU A 45 -6.65 9.78 27.78
N SER A 46 -6.70 8.94 28.83
CA SER A 46 -7.68 7.88 29.02
C SER A 46 -8.31 7.95 30.39
N GLN A 47 -9.44 7.29 30.58
CA GLN A 47 -10.08 7.10 31.87
C GLN A 47 -9.55 5.82 32.50
N ASP A 48 -8.63 5.94 33.44
CA ASP A 48 -7.90 4.81 34.02
C ASP A 48 -8.56 4.34 35.29
N ARG A 49 -8.75 3.02 35.44
CA ARG A 49 -9.35 2.39 36.64
C ARG A 49 -8.32 1.99 37.68
N LEU A 50 -7.05 1.84 37.27
CA LEU A 50 -5.95 1.56 38.19
C LEU A 50 -5.25 2.85 38.60
N ALA A 51 -4.60 2.79 39.77
CA ALA A 51 -3.77 3.89 40.25
C ALA A 51 -2.65 4.22 39.25
N VAL A 52 -2.54 5.49 38.91
CA VAL A 52 -1.55 5.98 37.97
C VAL A 52 -0.17 6.00 38.61
N PRO A 53 0.85 5.39 38.00
CA PRO A 53 2.23 5.45 38.51
C PRO A 53 2.72 6.89 38.61
N GLU A 54 3.49 7.19 39.65
CA GLU A 54 4.01 8.54 39.95
C GLU A 54 4.67 9.22 38.71
N ARG A 55 5.46 8.45 37.96
CA ARG A 55 6.14 8.91 36.72
C ARG A 55 5.21 9.38 35.57
N ARG A 56 3.91 9.10 35.65
CA ARG A 56 2.91 9.47 34.64
C ARG A 56 1.95 10.56 35.12
N GLN A 57 2.02 10.99 36.34
CA GLN A 57 1.08 11.94 36.96
C GLN A 57 1.15 13.34 36.36
N GLN A 58 2.25 13.69 35.69
CA GLN A 58 2.37 15.01 35.03
C GLN A 58 1.53 15.12 33.75
N GLY A 59 0.97 14.02 33.29
CA GLY A 59 0.22 14.00 32.04
C GLY A 59 1.10 14.17 30.79
N ALA A 60 0.51 13.95 29.64
CA ALA A 60 1.16 14.17 28.35
C ALA A 60 0.11 14.52 27.27
N SER A 61 0.51 15.26 26.25
CA SER A 61 -0.33 15.41 25.07
C SER A 61 -0.30 14.15 24.21
N LEU A 62 -1.35 13.94 23.40
CA LEU A 62 -1.37 12.82 22.45
C LEU A 62 -0.19 12.88 21.48
N ALA A 63 0.20 14.09 21.04
CA ALA A 63 1.36 14.26 20.17
C ALA A 63 2.67 13.80 20.83
N CYS A 64 2.88 14.14 22.12
CA CYS A 64 4.04 13.67 22.87
C CYS A 64 4.06 12.14 23.01
N LEU A 65 2.89 11.54 23.29
CA LEU A 65 2.78 10.09 23.43
C LEU A 65 3.06 9.39 22.09
N VAL A 66 2.51 9.88 21.00
CA VAL A 66 2.75 9.38 19.63
C VAL A 66 4.23 9.49 19.26
N HIS A 67 4.84 10.65 19.52
CA HIS A 67 6.26 10.86 19.24
C HIS A 67 7.14 9.87 20.04
N ALA A 68 6.89 9.74 21.32
CA ALA A 68 7.64 8.81 22.18
C ALA A 68 7.48 7.36 21.73
N ALA A 69 6.25 6.93 21.38
CA ALA A 69 5.96 5.54 21.04
C ALA A 69 6.41 5.18 19.62
N LEU A 70 6.17 6.04 18.61
CA LEU A 70 6.35 5.71 17.21
C LEU A 70 7.63 6.28 16.59
N VAL A 71 8.15 7.39 17.14
CA VAL A 71 9.38 8.03 16.61
C VAL A 71 10.60 7.62 17.43
N GLN A 72 10.57 7.86 18.76
CA GLN A 72 11.70 7.56 19.62
C GLN A 72 11.79 6.08 20.02
N GLY A 73 10.65 5.45 20.27
CA GLY A 73 10.57 4.05 20.74
C GLY A 73 10.64 3.00 19.64
N CYS A 74 10.54 3.39 18.37
CA CYS A 74 10.53 2.46 17.24
C CYS A 74 11.75 2.63 16.34
N ARG A 75 12.16 1.52 15.73
CA ARG A 75 13.11 1.52 14.62
C ARG A 75 12.37 1.11 13.36
N CYS A 76 12.27 2.03 12.41
CA CYS A 76 11.62 1.79 11.13
C CYS A 76 12.64 1.32 10.09
N VAL A 77 12.26 0.31 9.31
CA VAL A 77 13.06 -0.22 8.21
C VAL A 77 12.28 -0.08 6.92
N ASP A 78 12.89 0.53 5.92
CA ASP A 78 12.33 0.59 4.57
C ASP A 78 12.21 -0.82 4.00
N PRO A 79 11.01 -1.29 3.64
CA PRO A 79 10.79 -2.66 3.16
C PRO A 79 11.44 -2.95 1.80
N HIS A 80 11.80 -1.93 1.04
CA HIS A 80 12.40 -2.07 -0.28
C HIS A 80 13.94 -1.99 -0.25
N ARG A 81 14.47 -1.09 0.59
CA ARG A 81 15.92 -0.86 0.70
C ARG A 81 16.57 -1.66 1.83
N HIS A 82 15.77 -2.24 2.73
CA HIS A 82 16.25 -2.93 3.94
C HIS A 82 17.19 -2.09 4.82
N GLN A 83 16.96 -0.78 4.85
CA GLN A 83 17.74 0.20 5.61
C GLN A 83 16.86 0.91 6.63
N LEU A 84 17.48 1.41 7.70
CA LEU A 84 16.78 2.25 8.66
C LEU A 84 16.25 3.51 7.97
N CYS A 85 15.02 3.87 8.28
CA CYS A 85 14.37 5.06 7.74
C CYS A 85 13.54 5.77 8.80
N SER A 86 13.07 6.98 8.50
CA SER A 86 12.13 7.68 9.36
C SER A 86 10.73 7.06 9.28
N ILE A 87 9.90 7.31 10.29
CA ILE A 87 8.50 6.84 10.31
C ILE A 87 7.70 7.43 9.14
N GLU A 88 7.97 8.68 8.77
CA GLU A 88 7.31 9.35 7.63
C GLU A 88 7.62 8.66 6.31
N THR A 89 8.87 8.24 6.11
CA THR A 89 9.28 7.46 4.92
C THR A 89 8.54 6.13 4.88
N LEU A 90 8.48 5.42 6.01
CA LEU A 90 7.76 4.14 6.11
C LEU A 90 6.26 4.34 5.85
N MET A 91 5.64 5.33 6.47
CA MET A 91 4.21 5.63 6.29
C MET A 91 3.89 5.98 4.83
N SER A 92 4.74 6.78 4.18
CA SER A 92 4.59 7.13 2.77
C SER A 92 4.65 5.90 1.87
N SER A 93 5.60 5.00 2.13
CA SER A 93 5.76 3.74 1.40
C SER A 93 4.54 2.82 1.57
N VAL A 94 4.12 2.59 2.82
CA VAL A 94 2.93 1.77 3.14
C VAL A 94 1.65 2.40 2.58
N GLY A 95 1.52 3.71 2.66
CA GLY A 95 0.39 4.45 2.10
C GLY A 95 0.29 4.31 0.58
N LEU A 96 1.43 4.36 -0.12
CA LEU A 96 1.48 4.11 -1.56
C LEU A 96 1.06 2.67 -1.88
N GLN A 97 1.60 1.68 -1.19
CA GLN A 97 1.23 0.27 -1.39
C GLN A 97 -0.27 0.04 -1.17
N ARG A 98 -0.86 0.63 -0.12
CA ARG A 98 -2.29 0.54 0.15
C ARG A 98 -3.13 1.14 -0.97
N ARG A 99 -2.74 2.31 -1.50
CA ARG A 99 -3.45 2.93 -2.62
C ARG A 99 -3.41 2.04 -3.86
N LEU A 100 -2.24 1.50 -4.21
CA LEU A 100 -2.10 0.59 -5.35
C LEU A 100 -2.91 -0.70 -5.18
N GLN A 101 -3.04 -1.21 -3.95
CA GLN A 101 -3.86 -2.40 -3.65
C GLN A 101 -5.37 -2.11 -3.60
N ALA A 102 -5.76 -0.87 -3.29
CA ALA A 102 -7.15 -0.47 -3.21
C ALA A 102 -7.76 -0.17 -4.59
N GLU A 103 -6.94 -0.02 -5.63
CA GLU A 103 -7.45 0.09 -6.99
C GLU A 103 -8.18 -1.22 -7.36
N PRO A 104 -9.41 -1.13 -7.91
CA PRO A 104 -10.15 -2.33 -8.25
C PRO A 104 -9.37 -3.17 -9.25
N ALA A 105 -9.21 -4.45 -8.92
CA ALA A 105 -8.57 -5.41 -9.81
C ALA A 105 -9.40 -5.52 -11.10
N CYS A 106 -8.90 -4.98 -12.20
CA CYS A 106 -9.56 -5.08 -13.50
C CYS A 106 -8.97 -6.24 -14.32
N THR A 107 -9.81 -6.93 -15.07
CA THR A 107 -9.37 -8.01 -15.97
C THR A 107 -8.69 -7.41 -17.20
N LEU A 108 -7.38 -7.57 -17.28
CA LEU A 108 -6.55 -7.00 -18.35
C LEU A 108 -6.17 -8.04 -19.40
N VAL A 109 -6.16 -7.60 -20.65
CA VAL A 109 -5.60 -8.37 -21.76
C VAL A 109 -4.34 -7.70 -22.27
N ALA A 110 -3.22 -8.41 -22.21
CA ALA A 110 -1.91 -7.95 -22.63
C ALA A 110 -1.54 -8.54 -24.01
N VAL A 111 -1.16 -7.67 -24.95
CA VAL A 111 -0.87 -8.05 -26.34
C VAL A 111 0.51 -7.55 -26.76
N GLY A 112 1.28 -8.42 -27.43
CA GLY A 112 2.60 -8.07 -27.95
C GLY A 112 3.76 -8.27 -26.99
N PHE A 113 3.54 -8.98 -25.87
CA PHE A 113 4.56 -9.25 -24.86
C PHE A 113 5.27 -10.58 -25.14
N THR A 114 6.60 -10.54 -25.19
CA THR A 114 7.44 -11.76 -25.18
C THR A 114 7.36 -12.45 -23.82
N PRO A 115 7.68 -13.77 -23.71
CA PRO A 115 7.60 -14.50 -22.43
C PRO A 115 8.34 -13.83 -21.29
N TRP A 116 9.51 -13.25 -21.55
CA TRP A 116 10.27 -12.49 -20.56
C TRP A 116 9.51 -11.24 -20.08
N LYS A 117 8.95 -10.45 -21.00
CA LYS A 117 8.16 -9.28 -20.68
C LYS A 117 6.86 -9.63 -19.95
N GLN A 118 6.26 -10.78 -20.26
CA GLN A 118 5.09 -11.28 -19.54
C GLN A 118 5.38 -11.53 -18.06
N ARG A 119 6.55 -12.09 -17.73
CA ARG A 119 6.97 -12.31 -16.34
C ARG A 119 7.05 -10.99 -15.57
N ASN A 120 7.66 -9.97 -16.17
CA ASN A 120 7.79 -8.66 -15.54
C ASN A 120 6.43 -7.96 -15.40
N LEU A 121 5.62 -7.96 -16.47
CA LEU A 121 4.30 -7.35 -16.42
C LEU A 121 3.40 -7.95 -15.33
N ARG A 122 3.46 -9.25 -15.10
CA ARG A 122 2.73 -9.92 -14.00
C ARG A 122 3.12 -9.40 -12.64
N ARG A 123 4.37 -8.98 -12.44
CA ARG A 123 4.84 -8.39 -11.17
C ARG A 123 4.32 -6.96 -11.00
N PHE A 124 4.32 -6.16 -12.08
CA PHE A 124 3.80 -4.79 -12.04
C PHE A 124 2.29 -4.73 -11.84
N LEU A 125 1.56 -5.70 -12.37
CA LEU A 125 0.09 -5.76 -12.32
C LEU A 125 -0.40 -6.92 -11.44
N ALA A 126 0.30 -7.21 -10.35
CA ALA A 126 0.03 -8.37 -9.49
C ALA A 126 -1.39 -8.38 -8.88
N GLY A 127 -2.04 -7.22 -8.77
CA GLY A 127 -3.42 -7.09 -8.28
C GLY A 127 -4.50 -7.36 -9.34
N SER A 128 -4.14 -7.45 -10.63
CA SER A 128 -5.11 -7.57 -11.73
C SER A 128 -5.01 -8.91 -12.44
N PRO A 129 -6.13 -9.59 -12.71
CA PRO A 129 -6.17 -10.77 -13.58
C PRO A 129 -5.64 -10.44 -14.98
N LEU A 130 -4.52 -11.04 -15.37
CA LEU A 130 -3.80 -10.71 -16.59
C LEU A 130 -3.80 -11.88 -17.57
N ARG A 131 -4.35 -11.68 -18.78
CA ARG A 131 -4.38 -12.66 -19.85
C ARG A 131 -3.51 -12.20 -21.02
N PHE A 132 -2.55 -13.01 -21.43
CA PHE A 132 -1.72 -12.72 -22.60
C PHE A 132 -2.34 -13.29 -23.87
N ARG A 133 -2.34 -12.49 -24.92
CA ARG A 133 -2.89 -12.84 -26.22
C ARG A 133 -1.91 -12.49 -27.35
N ALA A 134 -1.97 -13.29 -28.39
CA ALA A 134 -1.30 -12.95 -29.64
C ALA A 134 -2.02 -11.78 -30.33
N PRO A 135 -1.29 -10.97 -31.14
CA PRO A 135 -1.86 -9.77 -31.78
C PRO A 135 -3.06 -10.02 -32.72
N TRP A 136 -3.22 -11.25 -33.21
CA TRP A 136 -4.32 -11.65 -34.10
C TRP A 136 -5.54 -12.20 -33.37
N GLN A 137 -5.43 -12.44 -32.07
CA GLN A 137 -6.55 -12.89 -31.26
C GLN A 137 -7.38 -11.69 -30.81
N GLY A 138 -8.70 -11.85 -30.87
CA GLY A 138 -9.61 -10.79 -30.45
C GLY A 138 -9.59 -10.53 -28.94
N ILE A 139 -10.21 -9.44 -28.52
CA ILE A 139 -10.39 -9.05 -27.12
C ILE A 139 -11.55 -9.85 -26.52
N PRO A 140 -11.35 -10.67 -25.45
CA PRO A 140 -12.43 -11.40 -24.79
C PRO A 140 -13.53 -10.48 -24.25
N ARG A 141 -14.75 -10.99 -24.12
CA ARG A 141 -15.90 -10.20 -23.63
C ARG A 141 -15.71 -9.69 -22.20
N ALA A 142 -15.12 -10.50 -21.32
CA ALA A 142 -14.87 -10.15 -19.91
C ALA A 142 -13.62 -9.30 -19.69
N THR A 143 -13.14 -8.56 -20.72
CA THR A 143 -11.97 -7.68 -20.60
C THR A 143 -12.43 -6.29 -20.18
N GLU A 144 -11.74 -5.72 -19.19
CA GLU A 144 -12.00 -4.38 -18.65
C GLU A 144 -10.92 -3.38 -19.04
N GLY A 145 -9.77 -3.86 -19.54
CA GLY A 145 -8.70 -3.02 -20.07
C GLY A 145 -7.71 -3.80 -20.94
N VAL A 146 -7.00 -3.08 -21.80
CA VAL A 146 -6.02 -3.65 -22.73
C VAL A 146 -4.65 -3.05 -22.46
N VAL A 147 -3.63 -3.89 -22.39
CA VAL A 147 -2.22 -3.48 -22.26
C VAL A 147 -1.48 -3.88 -23.52
N VAL A 148 -0.85 -2.92 -24.19
CA VAL A 148 -0.09 -3.15 -25.43
C VAL A 148 1.38 -2.79 -25.24
N TRP A 149 2.27 -3.53 -25.90
CA TRP A 149 3.70 -3.24 -25.84
C TRP A 149 4.15 -2.43 -27.04
N GLY A 150 4.81 -1.29 -26.77
CA GLY A 150 5.41 -0.42 -27.77
C GLY A 150 4.39 0.30 -28.66
N ARG A 151 4.91 1.14 -29.56
CA ARG A 151 4.09 1.94 -30.49
C ARG A 151 3.50 1.13 -31.65
N ARG A 152 3.92 -0.12 -31.83
CA ARG A 152 3.48 -1.01 -32.93
C ARG A 152 2.21 -1.81 -32.57
N ALA A 153 1.42 -1.35 -31.59
CA ALA A 153 0.11 -1.93 -31.37
C ALA A 153 -0.71 -1.88 -32.67
N ARG A 154 -1.31 -3.00 -33.04
CA ARG A 154 -2.14 -3.04 -34.26
C ARG A 154 -3.28 -2.03 -34.14
N PRO A 155 -3.44 -1.10 -35.08
CA PRO A 155 -4.50 -0.09 -35.01
C PRO A 155 -5.90 -0.69 -34.86
N ALA A 156 -6.11 -1.89 -35.43
CA ALA A 156 -7.38 -2.63 -35.34
C ALA A 156 -7.69 -3.03 -33.85
N LEU A 157 -6.68 -3.40 -33.06
CA LEU A 157 -6.86 -3.75 -31.65
C LEU A 157 -7.26 -2.54 -30.82
N LEU A 158 -6.57 -1.42 -31.02
CA LEU A 158 -6.86 -0.16 -30.33
C LEU A 158 -8.24 0.38 -30.71
N LYS A 159 -8.61 0.27 -32.00
CA LYS A 159 -9.94 0.63 -32.48
C LYS A 159 -11.03 -0.25 -31.84
N ALA A 160 -10.81 -1.56 -31.76
CA ALA A 160 -11.73 -2.49 -31.10
C ALA A 160 -11.86 -2.24 -29.59
N ALA A 161 -10.77 -1.87 -28.91
CA ALA A 161 -10.80 -1.47 -27.51
C ALA A 161 -11.60 -0.17 -27.33
N ALA A 162 -11.33 0.85 -28.15
CA ALA A 162 -12.03 2.13 -28.13
C ALA A 162 -13.54 1.99 -28.40
N GLN A 163 -13.94 1.16 -29.37
CA GLN A 163 -15.35 0.87 -29.65
C GLN A 163 -16.09 0.24 -28.48
N ARG A 164 -15.37 -0.44 -27.58
CA ARG A 164 -15.91 -1.06 -26.36
C ARG A 164 -15.73 -0.18 -25.13
N GLY A 165 -15.21 1.05 -25.27
CA GLY A 165 -14.92 1.92 -24.13
C GLY A 165 -13.85 1.38 -23.16
N LEU A 166 -12.97 0.47 -23.64
CA LEU A 166 -11.95 -0.13 -22.79
C LEU A 166 -10.72 0.77 -22.70
N PRO A 167 -10.18 1.03 -21.51
CA PRO A 167 -8.92 1.74 -21.36
C PRO A 167 -7.78 0.94 -22.03
N ALA A 168 -6.93 1.63 -22.79
CA ALA A 168 -5.76 1.05 -23.41
C ALA A 168 -4.49 1.64 -22.77
N LEU A 169 -3.71 0.80 -22.11
CA LEU A 169 -2.43 1.14 -21.50
C LEU A 169 -1.31 0.75 -22.47
N GLN A 170 -0.37 1.65 -22.68
CA GLN A 170 0.82 1.38 -23.49
C GLN A 170 2.03 1.16 -22.58
N GLY A 171 2.67 0.00 -22.69
CA GLY A 171 3.94 -0.33 -22.02
C GLY A 171 5.11 -0.09 -22.95
N GLU A 172 6.16 0.56 -22.47
CA GLU A 172 7.43 0.76 -23.15
C GLU A 172 8.60 0.45 -22.19
N ASP A 173 9.80 0.25 -22.75
CA ASP A 173 11.03 0.16 -21.94
C ASP A 173 11.28 1.52 -21.29
N GLY A 174 11.58 1.53 -19.99
CA GLY A 174 11.91 2.75 -19.25
C GLY A 174 13.20 3.43 -19.74
N PHE A 175 13.39 4.67 -19.37
CA PHE A 175 14.62 5.43 -19.67
C PHE A 175 15.86 4.83 -19.00
N LEU A 176 15.70 4.25 -17.80
CA LEU A 176 16.77 3.53 -17.10
C LEU A 176 16.82 2.10 -17.68
N ARG A 177 17.85 1.82 -18.42
CA ARG A 177 18.13 0.50 -18.98
C ARG A 177 19.22 -0.19 -18.18
N SER A 178 19.11 -1.49 -18.00
CA SER A 178 20.22 -2.32 -17.52
C SER A 178 21.40 -2.24 -18.49
N ALA A 179 22.62 -2.43 -18.00
CA ALA A 179 23.80 -2.58 -18.83
C ALA A 179 23.68 -3.87 -19.67
N GLY A 180 23.01 -3.79 -20.81
CA GLY A 180 22.73 -4.91 -21.71
C GLY A 180 21.30 -4.89 -22.26
N LEU A 181 20.93 -5.88 -23.08
CA LEU A 181 19.62 -5.96 -23.74
C LEU A 181 18.44 -6.27 -22.81
N GLY A 182 18.64 -6.27 -21.49
CA GLY A 182 17.57 -6.48 -20.49
C GLY A 182 17.04 -7.91 -20.41
N ALA A 183 17.60 -8.87 -21.14
CA ALA A 183 17.20 -10.27 -21.08
C ALA A 183 17.85 -11.02 -19.90
N GLY A 184 18.98 -10.55 -19.40
CA GLY A 184 19.60 -11.01 -18.14
C GLY A 184 19.14 -10.14 -16.99
N LEU A 185 18.99 -10.70 -15.80
CA LEU A 185 18.64 -10.00 -14.55
C LEU A 185 19.83 -9.12 -14.06
N VAL A 186 20.34 -8.21 -14.90
CA VAL A 186 21.40 -7.28 -14.54
C VAL A 186 20.74 -6.02 -13.97
N GLU A 187 21.23 -5.56 -12.83
CA GLU A 187 20.77 -4.31 -12.22
C GLU A 187 20.91 -3.13 -13.19
N PRO A 188 19.97 -2.16 -13.19
CA PRO A 188 20.10 -0.98 -14.01
C PRO A 188 21.39 -0.23 -13.63
N ALA A 189 22.18 0.15 -14.64
CA ALA A 189 23.32 1.01 -14.42
C ALA A 189 22.84 2.33 -13.80
N ALA A 190 23.36 2.68 -12.61
CA ALA A 190 23.15 4.00 -12.04
C ALA A 190 23.74 5.00 -13.02
N GLY A 191 22.90 5.79 -13.67
CA GLY A 191 23.33 6.86 -14.53
C GLY A 191 24.11 7.89 -13.72
N GLY A 192 25.37 8.12 -14.11
CA GLY A 192 26.17 9.23 -13.62
C GLY A 192 25.65 10.57 -14.15
#